data_78bffc119d514145d7b2b09f0ea939a9
#
_entry.id   78bffc119d514145d7b2b09f0ea939a9
#
_cell.length_a   1.000
_cell.length_b   1.000
_cell.length_c   1.000
_cell.angle_alpha   90.00
_cell.angle_beta   90.00
_cell.angle_gamma   90.00
#
_symmetry.space_group_name_H-M   'P 1'
#
loop_
_entity.id
_entity.type
_entity.pdbx_description
1 polymer ?
#
loop_
_entity_poly.entity_id
_entity_poly.type
_entity_poly.pdbx_seq_one_letter_code
_entity_poly.pdbx_strand_id
1 'polypeptide(L)'
;MNENDKTEILDPVETPAENITEPSKDGRKCPKWLPPLVAAVCAVILVAAGIIGWNAYSGAKLAEAKEACATAADTVRNNANEYNALLNGDAADAAAVKAEQVKDSKTVESLGKELKAMAPEYEGCVAENAQGLDAATVKLNEQADWYETHEKSLTKAVRAVA
;
A
#
# COMPACT_ATOMS: atom_id res chain seq x y z
N MET A 1 29.33 -6.37 40.02
CA MET A 1 28.62 -7.24 40.99
C MET A 1 27.22 -7.38 40.51
N ASN A 2 26.99 -8.58 40.05
CA ASN A 2 25.79 -9.40 39.82
C ASN A 2 24.93 -8.95 38.64
N GLU A 3 25.04 -9.57 37.46
CA GLU A 3 24.79 -11.00 37.10
C GLU A 3 23.32 -11.40 37.33
N ASN A 4 22.54 -11.42 36.29
CA ASN A 4 21.89 -12.60 35.72
C ASN A 4 20.83 -12.14 34.68
N ASP A 5 21.30 -12.04 33.46
CA ASP A 5 20.41 -12.05 32.30
C ASP A 5 20.26 -13.52 31.86
N LYS A 6 19.22 -14.16 32.35
CA LYS A 6 18.84 -15.52 31.96
C LYS A 6 17.93 -15.45 30.74
N THR A 7 18.56 -15.50 29.57
CA THR A 7 17.87 -15.71 28.30
C THR A 7 17.15 -17.06 28.35
N GLU A 8 15.85 -17.04 28.51
CA GLU A 8 14.98 -18.21 28.42
C GLU A 8 14.78 -18.54 26.94
N ILE A 9 15.49 -19.58 26.52
CA ILE A 9 15.34 -20.18 25.19
C ILE A 9 13.99 -20.91 25.20
N LEU A 10 13.01 -20.38 24.47
CA LEU A 10 11.77 -21.06 24.19
C LEU A 10 12.05 -22.25 23.27
N ASP A 11 11.92 -23.44 23.81
CA ASP A 11 11.93 -24.70 23.08
C ASP A 11 10.88 -24.70 21.96
N PRO A 12 11.17 -25.27 20.79
CA PRO A 12 10.17 -25.42 19.74
C PRO A 12 9.08 -26.39 20.21
N VAL A 13 7.84 -25.91 20.14
CA VAL A 13 6.63 -26.72 20.35
C VAL A 13 6.66 -27.89 19.38
N GLU A 14 6.96 -29.09 19.91
CA GLU A 14 6.79 -30.35 19.21
C GLU A 14 5.30 -30.52 18.86
N THR A 15 5.00 -30.48 17.59
CA THR A 15 3.71 -30.89 17.04
C THR A 15 3.56 -32.39 17.33
N PRO A 16 2.51 -32.84 18.01
CA PRO A 16 2.28 -34.28 18.16
C PRO A 16 2.07 -34.88 16.77
N ALA A 17 2.99 -35.72 16.33
CA ALA A 17 2.79 -36.56 15.18
C ALA A 17 1.56 -37.44 15.45
N GLU A 18 0.47 -37.12 14.78
CA GLU A 18 -0.77 -37.90 14.77
C GLU A 18 -0.47 -39.25 14.14
N ASN A 19 -0.37 -40.23 15.01
CA ASN A 19 -0.14 -41.66 14.71
C ASN A 19 -1.27 -42.13 13.79
N ILE A 20 -1.05 -42.18 12.49
CA ILE A 20 -1.98 -42.80 11.54
C ILE A 20 -1.93 -44.28 11.81
N THR A 21 -2.80 -44.72 12.69
CA THR A 21 -3.06 -46.14 12.94
C THR A 21 -3.66 -46.74 11.66
N GLU A 22 -2.91 -47.62 11.01
CA GLU A 22 -3.41 -48.48 9.92
C GLU A 22 -4.75 -49.13 10.30
N PRO A 23 -5.72 -49.18 9.38
CA PRO A 23 -6.99 -49.80 9.66
C PRO A 23 -6.80 -51.32 9.83
N SER A 24 -6.89 -51.78 11.08
CA SER A 24 -6.98 -53.18 11.43
C SER A 24 -8.12 -53.86 10.64
N LYS A 25 -7.77 -54.90 9.89
CA LYS A 25 -8.71 -55.74 9.17
C LYS A 25 -9.50 -56.63 10.16
N ASP A 26 -10.30 -56.03 11.01
CA ASP A 26 -11.26 -56.76 11.84
C ASP A 26 -12.64 -56.64 11.20
N GLY A 27 -13.17 -57.76 10.71
CA GLY A 27 -14.39 -57.89 9.93
C GLY A 27 -15.67 -57.57 10.67
N ARG A 28 -15.76 -56.43 11.37
CA ARG A 28 -16.99 -55.91 11.94
C ARG A 28 -17.81 -55.27 10.83
N LYS A 29 -18.97 -55.84 10.53
CA LYS A 29 -19.95 -55.30 9.58
C LYS A 29 -20.36 -53.90 10.05
N CYS A 30 -19.77 -52.85 9.46
CA CYS A 30 -20.18 -51.47 9.71
C CYS A 30 -21.67 -51.32 9.33
N PRO A 31 -22.50 -50.74 10.19
CA PRO A 31 -23.91 -50.49 9.88
C PRO A 31 -23.99 -49.58 8.63
N LYS A 32 -24.88 -49.94 7.70
CA LYS A 32 -25.02 -49.34 6.36
C LYS A 32 -25.30 -47.80 6.33
N TRP A 33 -25.57 -47.19 7.48
CA TRP A 33 -25.85 -45.77 7.64
C TRP A 33 -24.61 -44.94 8.02
N LEU A 34 -23.52 -45.58 8.47
CA LEU A 34 -22.26 -44.91 8.83
C LEU A 34 -21.57 -44.20 7.62
N PRO A 35 -21.49 -44.79 6.40
CA PRO A 35 -20.86 -44.12 5.27
C PRO A 35 -21.44 -42.74 4.91
N PRO A 36 -22.78 -42.55 4.83
CA PRO A 36 -23.34 -41.26 4.52
C PRO A 36 -23.13 -40.20 5.62
N LEU A 37 -23.10 -40.61 6.89
CA LEU A 37 -22.84 -39.72 8.01
C LEU A 37 -21.39 -39.20 8.00
N VAL A 38 -20.42 -40.11 7.78
CA VAL A 38 -18.99 -39.71 7.67
C VAL A 38 -18.79 -38.75 6.49
N ALA A 39 -19.40 -39.02 5.33
CA ALA A 39 -19.33 -38.17 4.18
C ALA A 39 -19.93 -36.77 4.46
N ALA A 40 -21.04 -36.69 5.16
CA ALA A 40 -21.66 -35.43 5.54
C ALA A 40 -20.79 -34.62 6.50
N VAL A 41 -20.17 -35.24 7.49
CA VAL A 41 -19.26 -34.57 8.44
C VAL A 41 -18.00 -34.05 7.71
N CYS A 42 -17.40 -34.83 6.83
CA CYS A 42 -16.26 -34.43 6.05
C CYS A 42 -16.59 -33.21 5.14
N ALA A 43 -17.78 -33.21 4.51
CA ALA A 43 -18.23 -32.09 3.69
C ALA A 43 -18.39 -30.81 4.51
N VAL A 44 -18.94 -30.87 5.71
CA VAL A 44 -19.07 -29.69 6.60
C VAL A 44 -17.70 -29.16 7.03
N ILE A 45 -16.75 -30.03 7.35
CA ILE A 45 -15.38 -29.62 7.73
C ILE A 45 -14.68 -28.92 6.56
N LEU A 46 -14.80 -29.44 5.34
CA LEU A 46 -14.18 -28.83 4.16
C LEU A 46 -14.78 -27.46 3.84
N VAL A 47 -16.10 -27.30 3.98
CA VAL A 47 -16.76 -26.00 3.79
C VAL A 47 -16.32 -25.01 4.87
N ALA A 48 -16.27 -25.43 6.14
CA ALA A 48 -15.82 -24.56 7.23
C ALA A 48 -14.35 -24.14 7.06
N ALA A 49 -13.46 -25.06 6.69
CA ALA A 49 -12.06 -24.76 6.41
C ALA A 49 -11.90 -23.82 5.20
N GLY A 50 -12.72 -24.01 4.17
CA GLY A 50 -12.75 -23.12 2.99
C GLY A 50 -13.17 -21.69 3.35
N ILE A 51 -14.21 -21.52 4.19
CA ILE A 51 -14.68 -20.19 4.63
C ILE A 51 -13.63 -19.50 5.49
N ILE A 52 -13.01 -20.21 6.43
CA ILE A 52 -11.98 -19.66 7.32
C ILE A 52 -10.74 -19.24 6.49
N GLY A 53 -10.30 -20.10 5.57
CA GLY A 53 -9.18 -19.82 4.68
C GLY A 53 -9.45 -18.61 3.78
N TRP A 54 -10.65 -18.50 3.22
CA TRP A 54 -11.07 -17.38 2.39
C TRP A 54 -11.10 -16.06 3.19
N ASN A 55 -11.67 -16.06 4.39
CA ASN A 55 -11.71 -14.89 5.26
C ASN A 55 -10.32 -14.42 5.67
N ALA A 56 -9.43 -15.35 6.05
CA ALA A 56 -8.05 -15.03 6.40
C ALA A 56 -7.28 -14.42 5.20
N TYR A 57 -7.43 -15.03 4.02
CA TYR A 57 -6.81 -14.54 2.79
C TYR A 57 -7.34 -13.15 2.40
N SER A 58 -8.65 -12.94 2.45
CA SER A 58 -9.27 -11.65 2.12
C SER A 58 -8.87 -10.55 3.11
N GLY A 59 -8.76 -10.90 4.40
CA GLY A 59 -8.31 -9.97 5.44
C GLY A 59 -6.85 -9.55 5.25
N ALA A 60 -5.96 -10.49 4.90
CA ALA A 60 -4.55 -10.19 4.62
C ALA A 60 -4.40 -9.29 3.39
N LYS A 61 -5.13 -9.57 2.32
CA LYS A 61 -5.14 -8.73 1.10
C LYS A 61 -5.66 -7.32 1.37
N LEU A 62 -6.70 -7.18 2.17
CA LEU A 62 -7.22 -5.87 2.55
C LEU A 62 -6.21 -5.07 3.40
N ALA A 63 -5.49 -5.73 4.31
CA ALA A 63 -4.46 -5.09 5.13
C ALA A 63 -3.28 -4.61 4.26
N GLU A 64 -2.80 -5.44 3.34
CA GLU A 64 -1.75 -5.11 2.38
C GLU A 64 -2.14 -3.90 1.50
N ALA A 65 -3.36 -3.91 0.95
CA ALA A 65 -3.86 -2.81 0.13
C ALA A 65 -4.02 -1.49 0.92
N LYS A 66 -4.43 -1.56 2.19
CA LYS A 66 -4.49 -0.39 3.07
C LYS A 66 -3.11 0.22 3.32
N GLU A 67 -2.11 -0.60 3.59
CA GLU A 67 -0.73 -0.16 3.82
C GLU A 67 -0.13 0.46 2.55
N ALA A 68 -0.31 -0.19 1.40
CA ALA A 68 0.14 0.33 0.12
C ALA A 68 -0.49 1.68 -0.20
N CYS A 69 -1.80 1.81 -0.01
CA CYS A 69 -2.51 3.06 -0.24
C CYS A 69 -2.05 4.17 0.74
N ALA A 70 -1.87 3.85 2.02
CA ALA A 70 -1.37 4.82 3.00
C ALA A 70 0.04 5.31 2.63
N THR A 71 0.92 4.42 2.20
CA THR A 71 2.28 4.76 1.74
C THR A 71 2.24 5.69 0.52
N ALA A 72 1.40 5.40 -0.47
CA ALA A 72 1.22 6.25 -1.64
C ALA A 72 0.65 7.63 -1.26
N ALA A 73 -0.31 7.68 -0.33
CA ALA A 73 -0.88 8.91 0.19
C ALA A 73 0.16 9.78 0.92
N ASP A 74 1.06 9.16 1.70
CA ASP A 74 2.16 9.87 2.36
C ASP A 74 3.17 10.41 1.34
N THR A 75 3.46 9.66 0.27
CA THR A 75 4.33 10.13 -0.83
C THR A 75 3.72 11.35 -1.51
N VAL A 76 2.44 11.32 -1.86
CA VAL A 76 1.73 12.50 -2.41
C VAL A 76 1.85 13.70 -1.49
N ARG A 77 1.61 13.50 -0.19
CA ARG A 77 1.67 14.60 0.80
C ARG A 77 3.06 15.22 0.89
N ASN A 78 4.10 14.40 0.90
CA ASN A 78 5.48 14.87 0.95
C ASN A 78 5.84 15.64 -0.32
N ASN A 79 5.61 15.08 -1.51
CA ASN A 79 5.89 15.73 -2.79
C ASN A 79 5.07 17.02 -2.96
N ALA A 80 3.80 17.03 -2.51
CA ALA A 80 2.97 18.22 -2.52
C ALA A 80 3.52 19.33 -1.60
N ASN A 81 4.04 18.96 -0.42
CA ASN A 81 4.66 19.93 0.49
C ASN A 81 5.92 20.53 -0.10
N GLU A 82 6.78 19.72 -0.73
CA GLU A 82 8.00 20.19 -1.40
C GLU A 82 7.67 21.11 -2.58
N TYR A 83 6.73 20.71 -3.44
CA TYR A 83 6.25 21.55 -4.53
C TYR A 83 5.65 22.87 -4.05
N ASN A 84 4.82 22.84 -3.01
CA ASN A 84 4.20 24.05 -2.45
C ASN A 84 5.23 24.95 -1.75
N ALA A 85 6.25 24.40 -1.11
CA ALA A 85 7.34 25.17 -0.54
C ALA A 85 8.12 25.93 -1.62
N LEU A 86 8.44 25.25 -2.73
CA LEU A 86 9.08 25.88 -3.90
C LEU A 86 8.17 26.95 -4.53
N LEU A 87 6.88 26.65 -4.69
CA LEU A 87 5.90 27.55 -5.30
C LEU A 87 5.74 28.85 -4.51
N ASN A 88 5.68 28.75 -3.16
CA ASN A 88 5.49 29.91 -2.28
C ASN A 88 6.80 30.62 -1.87
N GLY A 89 7.95 30.02 -2.18
CA GLY A 89 9.28 30.58 -1.95
C GLY A 89 9.92 31.07 -3.24
N ASP A 90 10.94 30.37 -3.69
CA ASP A 90 11.80 30.78 -4.82
C ASP A 90 11.02 31.10 -6.12
N ALA A 91 9.93 30.36 -6.37
CA ALA A 91 9.10 30.57 -7.54
C ALA A 91 8.29 31.89 -7.46
N ALA A 92 7.80 32.23 -6.25
CA ALA A 92 7.13 33.51 -6.02
C ALA A 92 8.10 34.70 -6.20
N ASP A 93 9.34 34.58 -5.71
CA ASP A 93 10.38 35.59 -5.87
C ASP A 93 10.78 35.75 -7.34
N ALA A 94 10.98 34.65 -8.04
CA ALA A 94 11.27 34.64 -9.48
C ALA A 94 10.13 35.23 -10.33
N ALA A 95 8.86 35.04 -9.91
CA ALA A 95 7.70 35.62 -10.59
C ALA A 95 7.61 37.13 -10.50
N ALA A 96 8.29 37.77 -9.53
CA ALA A 96 8.38 39.22 -9.41
C ALA A 96 9.37 39.82 -10.39
N VAL A 97 10.23 39.03 -11.03
CA VAL A 97 11.23 39.48 -12.01
C VAL A 97 10.54 39.84 -13.33
N LYS A 98 10.83 41.06 -13.83
CA LYS A 98 10.27 41.54 -15.09
C LYS A 98 11.08 41.07 -16.30
N ALA A 99 10.43 40.94 -17.45
CA ALA A 99 11.04 40.47 -18.68
C ALA A 99 12.25 41.34 -19.14
N GLU A 100 12.27 42.63 -18.78
CA GLU A 100 13.35 43.55 -19.08
C GLU A 100 14.59 43.36 -18.18
N GLN A 101 14.46 42.59 -17.10
CA GLN A 101 15.53 42.36 -16.12
C GLN A 101 16.31 41.07 -16.39
N VAL A 102 15.84 40.24 -17.32
CA VAL A 102 16.47 38.97 -17.70
C VAL A 102 17.10 39.06 -19.09
N LYS A 103 18.09 38.20 -19.35
CA LYS A 103 18.76 38.11 -20.66
C LYS A 103 17.84 37.54 -21.76
N ASP A 104 16.93 36.64 -21.38
CA ASP A 104 15.97 36.02 -22.30
C ASP A 104 14.56 36.11 -21.69
N SER A 105 13.71 36.93 -22.24
CA SER A 105 12.33 37.15 -21.81
C SER A 105 11.47 35.87 -21.86
N LYS A 106 11.85 34.88 -22.69
CA LYS A 106 11.17 33.59 -22.77
C LYS A 106 11.27 32.77 -21.46
N THR A 107 12.28 33.03 -20.63
CA THR A 107 12.41 32.37 -19.34
C THR A 107 11.27 32.76 -18.40
N VAL A 108 10.88 34.05 -18.39
CA VAL A 108 9.76 34.58 -17.62
C VAL A 108 8.43 33.96 -18.10
N GLU A 109 8.25 33.83 -19.43
CA GLU A 109 7.07 33.20 -20.01
C GLU A 109 6.99 31.72 -19.63
N SER A 110 8.12 30.99 -19.62
CA SER A 110 8.21 29.59 -19.23
C SER A 110 7.86 29.42 -17.76
N LEU A 111 8.39 30.26 -16.88
CA LEU A 111 8.02 30.25 -15.46
C LEU A 111 6.51 30.49 -15.28
N GLY A 112 5.97 31.49 -16.02
CA GLY A 112 4.54 31.77 -15.97
C GLY A 112 3.64 30.62 -16.44
N LYS A 113 4.13 29.69 -17.26
CA LYS A 113 3.41 28.45 -17.64
C LYS A 113 3.45 27.43 -16.51
N GLU A 114 4.60 27.22 -15.90
CA GLU A 114 4.75 26.29 -14.79
C GLU A 114 3.90 26.72 -13.57
N LEU A 115 3.85 28.02 -13.28
CA LEU A 115 3.03 28.59 -12.20
C LEU A 115 1.51 28.41 -12.40
N LYS A 116 1.06 28.11 -13.62
CA LYS A 116 -0.35 27.83 -13.94
C LYS A 116 -0.69 26.36 -13.94
N ALA A 117 0.28 25.49 -13.69
CA ALA A 117 0.04 24.06 -13.62
C ALA A 117 -0.91 23.75 -12.45
N MET A 118 -1.95 22.96 -12.71
CA MET A 118 -2.96 22.60 -11.72
C MET A 118 -2.72 21.16 -11.26
N ALA A 119 -2.54 20.98 -9.96
CA ALA A 119 -2.40 19.66 -9.38
C ALA A 119 -3.70 18.86 -9.53
N PRO A 120 -3.60 17.53 -9.75
CA PRO A 120 -4.75 16.64 -9.73
C PRO A 120 -5.45 16.68 -8.37
N GLU A 121 -6.78 16.42 -8.36
CA GLU A 121 -7.55 16.34 -7.14
C GLU A 121 -7.13 15.14 -6.29
N TYR A 122 -7.00 15.34 -4.98
CA TYR A 122 -6.63 14.28 -4.05
C TYR A 122 -7.87 13.52 -3.56
N GLU A 123 -8.00 12.25 -3.98
CA GLU A 123 -9.13 11.39 -3.59
C GLU A 123 -8.90 10.60 -2.29
N GLY A 124 -7.65 10.31 -1.93
CA GLY A 124 -7.28 9.54 -0.74
C GLY A 124 -7.64 8.05 -0.79
N CYS A 125 -7.51 7.39 0.36
CA CYS A 125 -7.72 5.95 0.54
C CYS A 125 -9.12 5.67 1.13
N VAL A 126 -10.18 6.00 0.41
CA VAL A 126 -11.57 5.92 0.93
C VAL A 126 -12.29 4.61 0.60
N ALA A 127 -11.69 3.70 -0.18
CA ALA A 127 -12.31 2.44 -0.54
C ALA A 127 -12.32 1.43 0.63
N GLU A 128 -13.36 0.61 0.72
CA GLU A 128 -13.55 -0.38 1.79
C GLU A 128 -13.01 -1.77 1.43
N ASN A 129 -12.66 -2.02 0.17
CA ASN A 129 -12.15 -3.30 -0.32
C ASN A 129 -10.77 -3.16 -0.95
N ALA A 130 -10.04 -4.28 -1.03
CA ALA A 130 -8.67 -4.30 -1.55
C ALA A 130 -8.56 -3.76 -2.98
N GLN A 131 -9.46 -4.17 -3.87
CA GLN A 131 -9.43 -3.74 -5.27
C GLN A 131 -9.63 -2.22 -5.42
N GLY A 132 -10.52 -1.62 -4.63
CA GLY A 132 -10.72 -0.17 -4.62
C GLY A 132 -9.51 0.59 -4.06
N LEU A 133 -8.85 0.04 -3.03
CA LEU A 133 -7.63 0.59 -2.47
C LEU A 133 -6.45 0.47 -3.44
N ASP A 134 -6.34 -0.64 -4.18
CA ASP A 134 -5.33 -0.80 -5.23
C ASP A 134 -5.51 0.25 -6.34
N ALA A 135 -6.76 0.48 -6.76
CA ALA A 135 -7.08 1.53 -7.74
C ALA A 135 -6.76 2.95 -7.22
N ALA A 136 -7.06 3.22 -5.93
CA ALA A 136 -6.68 4.48 -5.29
C ALA A 136 -5.15 4.64 -5.21
N THR A 137 -4.42 3.56 -4.90
CA THR A 137 -2.96 3.55 -4.86
C THR A 137 -2.36 3.94 -6.21
N VAL A 138 -2.89 3.42 -7.32
CA VAL A 138 -2.43 3.80 -8.67
C VAL A 138 -2.60 5.29 -8.90
N LYS A 139 -3.78 5.85 -8.63
CA LYS A 139 -4.05 7.29 -8.78
C LYS A 139 -3.16 8.16 -7.90
N LEU A 140 -2.91 7.72 -6.66
CA LEU A 140 -2.02 8.45 -5.74
C LEU A 140 -0.57 8.43 -6.25
N ASN A 141 -0.09 7.32 -6.81
CA ASN A 141 1.23 7.26 -7.41
C ASN A 141 1.33 8.19 -8.64
N GLU A 142 0.33 8.20 -9.52
CA GLU A 142 0.27 9.13 -10.64
C GLU A 142 0.28 10.60 -10.18
N GLN A 143 -0.41 10.89 -9.08
CA GLN A 143 -0.40 12.23 -8.47
C GLN A 143 0.96 12.58 -7.86
N ALA A 144 1.62 11.64 -7.19
CA ALA A 144 2.97 11.83 -6.66
C ALA A 144 3.97 12.11 -7.77
N ASP A 145 3.91 11.38 -8.90
CA ASP A 145 4.72 11.57 -10.08
C ASP A 145 4.46 12.95 -10.74
N TRP A 146 3.20 13.41 -10.71
CA TRP A 146 2.84 14.73 -11.18
C TRP A 146 3.58 15.82 -10.38
N TYR A 147 3.53 15.75 -9.04
CA TYR A 147 4.22 16.71 -8.17
C TYR A 147 5.73 16.69 -8.40
N GLU A 148 6.35 15.52 -8.43
CA GLU A 148 7.79 15.37 -8.65
C GLU A 148 8.23 15.94 -10.00
N THR A 149 7.46 15.71 -11.06
CA THR A 149 7.75 16.20 -12.41
C THR A 149 7.63 17.72 -12.48
N HIS A 150 6.56 18.28 -11.88
CA HIS A 150 6.32 19.72 -11.91
C HIS A 150 7.25 20.48 -10.97
N GLU A 151 7.66 19.90 -9.85
CA GLU A 151 8.71 20.47 -8.98
C GLU A 151 10.02 20.62 -9.74
N LYS A 152 10.46 19.57 -10.45
CA LYS A 152 11.68 19.63 -11.28
C LYS A 152 11.58 20.68 -12.39
N SER A 153 10.44 20.76 -13.06
CA SER A 153 10.17 21.73 -14.12
C SER A 153 10.16 23.15 -13.57
N LEU A 154 9.48 23.37 -12.45
CA LEU A 154 9.41 24.66 -11.78
C LEU A 154 10.79 25.11 -11.27
N THR A 155 11.54 24.20 -10.64
CA THR A 155 12.93 24.48 -10.21
C THR A 155 13.81 24.94 -11.37
N LYS A 156 13.69 24.25 -12.53
CA LYS A 156 14.44 24.64 -13.74
C LYS A 156 14.03 26.02 -14.26
N ALA A 157 12.72 26.29 -14.26
CA ALA A 157 12.20 27.58 -14.71
C ALA A 157 12.64 28.73 -13.78
N VAL A 158 12.60 28.54 -12.47
CA VAL A 158 13.08 29.48 -11.45
C VAL A 158 14.56 29.80 -11.68
N ARG A 159 15.43 28.79 -11.82
CA ARG A 159 16.84 28.94 -12.06
C ARG A 159 17.17 29.65 -13.40
N ALA A 160 16.28 29.57 -14.37
CA ALA A 160 16.48 30.22 -15.66
C ALA A 160 16.15 31.74 -15.63
N VAL A 161 15.36 32.17 -14.66
CA VAL A 161 14.99 33.58 -14.43
C VAL A 161 15.99 34.27 -13.51
N ALA A 162 16.58 33.52 -12.53
CA ALA A 162 17.59 34.05 -11.61
C ALA A 162 18.93 34.29 -12.30
#